data_89b1aa85c9ec624bb11d239cf14e23d8
#
_entry.id   89b1aa85c9ec624bb11d239cf14e23d8
#
_cell.length_a   1.000
_cell.length_b   1.000
_cell.length_c   1.000
_cell.angle_alpha   90.00
_cell.angle_beta   90.00
_cell.angle_gamma   90.00
#
_symmetry.space_group_name_H-M   'P 1'
#
loop_
_entity.id
_entity.type
_entity.pdbx_description
1 polymer ?
#
loop_
_entity_poly.entity_id
_entity_poly.type
_entity_poly.pdbx_seq_one_letter_code
_entity_poly.pdbx_strand_id
1 'polypeptide(L)'
;MSDTIAAISTAQGEGGISVIRISGDSAFTVCDKIFKGINNKKLADMKGYTASFGKIVSDGEEIDEAVALVFREPLSYTGENVVELSCHGGIYITKLVLRAVLDAGAVPAQAGEFTKRAFLNGKIDLSEAEAVIDIISAKSRSAARAALCVKEGAVRNKIDEVKNLLLSTAAHLSAWADYPEEDIAEVTDEQLYDSFDVSIAILDGLISSYDSGQAVKQGIDTVIAGRPNVGKSTLMNLLSGCERSIVTDIPGTTRDIIEDTVIVGDVILRLSDTAGLRTTDDKVEKIGVDRAKHRLKQCGLLLAVFDYDRSLDDDDKELIQSAGEVPCIAIINKTDLDKQLDTEYIESKIKNVVYLSAKSGDGRAELVKAVEDIAGMDNFNPSEGVLSNERQRQAVLNSLNSVKDAKNALEIGLTYDAITVSIEEAITSLLELTGERTSDEVVDRVFHNFCVGK
;
A
#
# COMPACT_ATOMS: atom_id res chain seq x y z
N MET A 1 -4.93 -3.19 -33.16
CA MET A 1 -4.64 -1.80 -32.76
C MET A 1 -5.43 -1.54 -31.48
N SER A 2 -4.79 -1.17 -30.40
CA SER A 2 -5.48 -0.80 -29.17
C SER A 2 -6.17 0.57 -29.39
N ASP A 3 -7.37 0.73 -28.82
CA ASP A 3 -8.08 2.01 -28.89
C ASP A 3 -7.27 3.11 -28.20
N THR A 4 -7.30 4.33 -28.76
CA THR A 4 -6.71 5.49 -28.08
C THR A 4 -7.63 5.93 -26.94
N ILE A 5 -7.15 5.88 -25.72
CA ILE A 5 -7.90 6.17 -24.52
C ILE A 5 -7.64 7.59 -23.99
N ALA A 6 -8.63 8.14 -23.30
CA ALA A 6 -8.49 9.43 -22.64
C ALA A 6 -9.22 9.48 -21.29
N ALA A 7 -8.62 10.18 -20.32
CA ALA A 7 -9.25 10.47 -19.03
C ALA A 7 -8.67 11.72 -18.37
N ILE A 8 -9.42 12.24 -17.38
CA ILE A 8 -8.93 13.27 -16.45
C ILE A 8 -7.96 12.60 -15.47
N SER A 9 -6.70 13.07 -15.42
CA SER A 9 -5.65 12.49 -14.56
C SER A 9 -5.41 13.27 -13.26
N THR A 10 -6.05 14.41 -13.09
CA THR A 10 -6.03 15.21 -11.84
C THR A 10 -7.25 14.88 -10.97
N ALA A 11 -7.14 15.16 -9.67
CA ALA A 11 -8.28 15.04 -8.76
C ALA A 11 -9.46 15.89 -9.25
N GLN A 12 -10.70 15.38 -9.10
CA GLN A 12 -11.91 16.10 -9.47
C GLN A 12 -12.23 17.14 -8.40
N GLY A 13 -12.19 18.42 -8.78
CA GLY A 13 -12.44 19.55 -7.91
C GLY A 13 -12.10 20.85 -8.61
N GLU A 14 -12.41 21.99 -7.98
CA GLU A 14 -11.98 23.31 -8.47
C GLU A 14 -10.50 23.52 -8.15
N GLY A 15 -9.71 23.79 -9.17
CA GLY A 15 -8.28 24.01 -9.06
C GLY A 15 -7.75 24.96 -10.15
N GLY A 16 -6.50 25.34 -10.08
CA GLY A 16 -5.88 26.19 -11.12
C GLY A 16 -5.68 25.47 -12.45
N ILE A 17 -5.37 24.15 -12.40
CA ILE A 17 -5.04 23.35 -13.58
C ILE A 17 -5.68 21.97 -13.46
N SER A 18 -6.17 21.45 -14.60
CA SER A 18 -6.54 20.06 -14.77
C SER A 18 -5.80 19.45 -15.95
N VAL A 19 -5.50 18.15 -15.88
CA VAL A 19 -4.77 17.42 -16.91
C VAL A 19 -5.64 16.32 -17.48
N ILE A 20 -5.84 16.33 -18.79
CA ILE A 20 -6.42 15.22 -19.55
C ILE A 20 -5.27 14.46 -20.21
N ARG A 21 -5.17 13.15 -19.92
CA ARG A 21 -4.20 12.26 -20.53
C ARG A 21 -4.82 11.46 -21.64
N ILE A 22 -4.13 11.37 -22.78
CA ILE A 22 -4.52 10.64 -23.97
C ILE A 22 -3.36 9.69 -24.30
N SER A 23 -3.65 8.37 -24.48
CA SER A 23 -2.65 7.34 -24.78
C SER A 23 -3.12 6.41 -25.89
N GLY A 24 -2.22 6.05 -26.79
CA GLY A 24 -2.45 5.11 -27.88
C GLY A 24 -1.91 5.60 -29.21
N ASP A 25 -2.01 4.75 -30.25
CA ASP A 25 -1.45 4.98 -31.58
C ASP A 25 -1.94 6.29 -32.21
N SER A 26 -3.20 6.66 -31.97
CA SER A 26 -3.83 7.86 -32.53
C SER A 26 -3.80 9.07 -31.61
N ALA A 27 -3.04 9.05 -30.50
CA ALA A 27 -3.05 10.14 -29.51
C ALA A 27 -2.73 11.50 -30.12
N PHE A 28 -1.72 11.59 -31.00
CA PHE A 28 -1.37 12.84 -31.68
C PHE A 28 -2.46 13.27 -32.68
N THR A 29 -2.96 12.32 -33.46
CA THR A 29 -3.99 12.63 -34.49
C THR A 29 -5.28 13.11 -33.86
N VAL A 30 -5.70 12.52 -32.74
CA VAL A 30 -6.87 12.94 -31.96
C VAL A 30 -6.67 14.34 -31.44
N CYS A 31 -5.51 14.60 -30.78
CA CYS A 31 -5.23 15.91 -30.21
C CYS A 31 -5.05 17.00 -31.28
N ASP A 32 -4.44 16.72 -32.44
CA ASP A 32 -4.26 17.70 -33.53
C ASP A 32 -5.59 18.17 -34.12
N LYS A 33 -6.71 17.45 -33.95
CA LYS A 33 -8.03 17.90 -34.39
C LYS A 33 -8.59 19.03 -33.51
N ILE A 34 -8.27 19.02 -32.21
CA ILE A 34 -8.84 19.92 -31.21
C ILE A 34 -7.84 20.95 -30.66
N PHE A 35 -6.55 20.70 -30.73
CA PHE A 35 -5.51 21.59 -30.20
C PHE A 35 -4.87 22.40 -31.32
N LYS A 36 -4.88 23.74 -31.17
CA LYS A 36 -4.23 24.68 -32.08
C LYS A 36 -3.10 25.38 -31.36
N GLY A 37 -1.87 24.91 -31.60
CA GLY A 37 -0.66 25.57 -31.08
C GLY A 37 -0.45 26.96 -31.70
N ILE A 38 0.14 27.91 -30.92
CA ILE A 38 0.41 29.30 -31.36
C ILE A 38 1.15 29.33 -32.70
N ASN A 39 2.07 28.38 -32.92
CA ASN A 39 2.90 28.34 -34.14
C ASN A 39 2.33 27.47 -35.25
N ASN A 40 1.06 27.05 -35.16
CA ASN A 40 0.38 26.09 -36.06
C ASN A 40 1.15 24.78 -36.28
N LYS A 41 2.07 24.44 -35.37
CA LYS A 41 2.80 23.18 -35.41
C LYS A 41 1.92 22.05 -34.89
N LYS A 42 1.84 20.98 -35.64
CA LYS A 42 1.13 19.75 -35.19
C LYS A 42 1.88 19.05 -34.07
N LEU A 43 1.16 18.47 -33.13
CA LEU A 43 1.73 17.67 -32.05
C LEU A 43 2.44 16.42 -32.60
N ALA A 44 1.94 15.89 -33.71
CA ALA A 44 2.57 14.79 -34.45
C ALA A 44 4.00 15.10 -34.89
N ASP A 45 4.36 16.37 -35.14
CA ASP A 45 5.68 16.79 -35.60
C ASP A 45 6.60 17.21 -34.43
N MET A 46 6.11 17.19 -33.20
CA MET A 46 6.88 17.58 -32.03
C MET A 46 7.77 16.46 -31.53
N LYS A 47 8.91 16.79 -30.96
CA LYS A 47 9.77 15.81 -30.26
C LYS A 47 9.12 15.40 -28.94
N GLY A 48 9.40 14.17 -28.50
CA GLY A 48 9.03 13.73 -27.15
C GLY A 48 9.61 14.65 -26.07
N TYR A 49 8.93 14.75 -24.92
CA TYR A 49 9.26 15.61 -23.80
C TYR A 49 9.32 17.10 -24.14
N THR A 50 8.46 17.53 -25.08
CA THR A 50 8.31 18.95 -25.44
C THR A 50 6.88 19.41 -25.25
N ALA A 51 6.71 20.69 -24.91
CA ALA A 51 5.43 21.32 -24.67
C ALA A 51 5.09 22.35 -25.73
N SER A 52 3.81 22.57 -26.00
CA SER A 52 3.30 23.66 -26.84
C SER A 52 2.12 24.33 -26.14
N PHE A 53 2.13 25.65 -26.07
CA PHE A 53 0.98 26.43 -25.67
C PHE A 53 0.04 26.64 -26.85
N GLY A 54 -1.26 26.58 -26.62
CA GLY A 54 -2.28 26.72 -27.67
C GLY A 54 -3.67 26.81 -27.13
N LYS A 55 -4.64 26.63 -28.02
CA LYS A 55 -6.08 26.69 -27.75
C LYS A 55 -6.74 25.37 -28.01
N ILE A 56 -7.68 24.99 -27.15
CA ILE A 56 -8.59 23.88 -27.39
C ILE A 56 -9.82 24.40 -28.13
N VAL A 57 -10.12 23.79 -29.27
CA VAL A 57 -11.22 24.20 -30.15
C VAL A 57 -12.09 22.97 -30.43
N SER A 58 -13.41 23.08 -30.29
CA SER A 58 -14.39 22.08 -30.72
C SER A 58 -15.54 22.76 -31.44
N ASP A 59 -16.01 22.16 -32.52
CA ASP A 59 -17.12 22.69 -33.37
C ASP A 59 -16.89 24.14 -33.81
N GLY A 60 -15.65 24.55 -33.96
CA GLY A 60 -15.28 25.91 -34.39
C GLY A 60 -15.22 26.94 -33.26
N GLU A 61 -15.57 26.60 -32.04
CA GLU A 61 -15.54 27.46 -30.86
C GLU A 61 -14.29 27.14 -29.99
N GLU A 62 -13.70 28.21 -29.45
CA GLU A 62 -12.63 28.10 -28.47
C GLU A 62 -13.19 27.72 -27.10
N ILE A 63 -12.74 26.58 -26.55
CA ILE A 63 -13.17 26.08 -25.23
C ILE A 63 -12.27 26.64 -24.14
N ASP A 64 -10.95 26.56 -24.35
CA ASP A 64 -9.96 26.93 -23.34
C ASP A 64 -8.58 27.12 -23.96
N GLU A 65 -7.68 27.75 -23.20
CA GLU A 65 -6.25 27.73 -23.47
C GLU A 65 -5.59 26.57 -22.72
N ALA A 66 -4.61 25.91 -23.36
CA ALA A 66 -3.97 24.74 -22.78
C ALA A 66 -2.50 24.64 -23.15
N VAL A 67 -1.76 23.90 -22.32
CA VAL A 67 -0.41 23.41 -22.64
C VAL A 67 -0.52 21.93 -22.99
N ALA A 68 -0.11 21.57 -24.21
CA ALA A 68 0.02 20.17 -24.63
C ALA A 68 1.45 19.70 -24.40
N LEU A 69 1.64 18.62 -23.65
CA LEU A 69 2.91 17.93 -23.44
C LEU A 69 2.90 16.60 -24.21
N VAL A 70 3.96 16.35 -24.98
CA VAL A 70 4.07 15.20 -25.90
C VAL A 70 5.07 14.20 -25.36
N PHE A 71 4.66 12.91 -25.33
CA PHE A 71 5.54 11.79 -25.07
C PHE A 71 5.44 10.79 -26.23
N ARG A 72 6.57 10.27 -26.66
CA ARG A 72 6.62 9.30 -27.76
C ARG A 72 6.99 7.92 -27.25
N GLU A 73 6.39 6.92 -27.85
CA GLU A 73 6.77 5.51 -27.63
C GLU A 73 8.25 5.28 -27.92
N PRO A 74 8.92 4.38 -27.20
CA PRO A 74 8.47 3.72 -25.97
C PRO A 74 8.69 4.59 -24.71
N LEU A 75 9.16 5.84 -24.84
CA LEU A 75 9.54 6.74 -23.75
C LEU A 75 8.32 7.54 -23.26
N SER A 76 7.34 6.86 -22.68
CA SER A 76 6.15 7.42 -22.06
C SER A 76 5.74 6.60 -20.84
N TYR A 77 4.72 7.00 -20.11
CA TYR A 77 4.20 6.24 -18.98
C TYR A 77 3.66 4.86 -19.38
N THR A 78 2.83 4.82 -20.42
CA THR A 78 2.20 3.59 -20.92
C THR A 78 3.10 2.77 -21.87
N GLY A 79 4.21 3.36 -22.35
CA GLY A 79 4.99 2.79 -23.46
C GLY A 79 4.43 3.13 -24.85
N GLU A 80 3.23 3.75 -24.92
CA GLU A 80 2.58 4.20 -26.16
C GLU A 80 2.85 5.69 -26.44
N ASN A 81 2.34 6.23 -27.54
CA ASN A 81 2.29 7.67 -27.73
C ASN A 81 1.31 8.31 -26.76
N VAL A 82 1.75 9.34 -26.03
CA VAL A 82 0.93 10.02 -25.01
C VAL A 82 0.94 11.53 -25.23
N VAL A 83 -0.22 12.14 -25.06
CA VAL A 83 -0.41 13.58 -24.95
C VAL A 83 -1.06 13.90 -23.62
N GLU A 84 -0.53 14.89 -22.90
CA GLU A 84 -1.17 15.49 -21.74
C GLU A 84 -1.58 16.92 -22.07
N LEU A 85 -2.89 17.19 -21.96
CA LEU A 85 -3.46 18.54 -22.13
C LEU A 85 -3.71 19.14 -20.75
N SER A 86 -2.89 20.12 -20.38
CA SER A 86 -3.08 20.90 -19.16
C SER A 86 -3.96 22.12 -19.48
N CYS A 87 -5.21 22.12 -19.02
CA CYS A 87 -6.23 23.16 -19.17
C CYS A 87 -6.58 23.80 -17.82
N HIS A 88 -7.47 24.79 -17.81
CA HIS A 88 -7.98 25.35 -16.56
C HIS A 88 -8.76 24.31 -15.76
N GLY A 89 -8.57 24.29 -14.44
CA GLY A 89 -9.04 23.25 -13.50
C GLY A 89 -10.49 23.43 -13.02
N GLY A 90 -11.33 24.16 -13.76
CA GLY A 90 -12.76 24.23 -13.50
C GLY A 90 -13.44 22.92 -13.91
N ILE A 91 -14.32 22.35 -13.05
CA ILE A 91 -14.99 21.06 -13.29
C ILE A 91 -15.69 21.05 -14.66
N TYR A 92 -16.36 22.14 -15.03
CA TYR A 92 -17.08 22.24 -16.29
C TYR A 92 -16.13 22.28 -17.49
N ILE A 93 -15.12 23.13 -17.45
CA ILE A 93 -14.10 23.26 -18.53
C ILE A 93 -13.38 21.93 -18.75
N THR A 94 -12.92 21.28 -17.68
CA THR A 94 -12.26 19.98 -17.76
C THR A 94 -13.11 18.93 -18.46
N LYS A 95 -14.44 18.88 -18.15
CA LYS A 95 -15.38 17.98 -18.82
C LYS A 95 -15.59 18.33 -20.28
N LEU A 96 -15.64 19.63 -20.64
CA LEU A 96 -15.75 20.04 -22.04
C LEU A 96 -14.51 19.64 -22.84
N VAL A 97 -13.30 19.84 -22.30
CA VAL A 97 -12.05 19.42 -22.96
C VAL A 97 -12.00 17.90 -23.13
N LEU A 98 -12.34 17.12 -22.08
CA LEU A 98 -12.42 15.67 -22.22
C LEU A 98 -13.43 15.27 -23.29
N ARG A 99 -14.60 15.91 -23.33
CA ARG A 99 -15.64 15.62 -24.35
C ARG A 99 -15.10 15.90 -25.76
N ALA A 100 -14.42 17.02 -25.98
CA ALA A 100 -13.81 17.33 -27.26
C ALA A 100 -12.78 16.27 -27.71
N VAL A 101 -11.98 15.75 -26.76
CA VAL A 101 -11.02 14.63 -27.01
C VAL A 101 -11.75 13.37 -27.45
N LEU A 102 -12.86 13.01 -26.77
CA LEU A 102 -13.64 11.83 -27.09
C LEU A 102 -14.35 11.97 -28.46
N ASP A 103 -14.94 13.12 -28.73
CA ASP A 103 -15.59 13.42 -30.02
C ASP A 103 -14.57 13.46 -31.18
N ALA A 104 -13.30 13.77 -30.89
CA ALA A 104 -12.20 13.68 -31.86
C ALA A 104 -11.75 12.24 -32.17
N GLY A 105 -12.23 11.25 -31.41
CA GLY A 105 -12.00 9.81 -31.70
C GLY A 105 -11.22 9.02 -30.65
N ALA A 106 -11.02 9.56 -29.44
CA ALA A 106 -10.59 8.76 -28.31
C ALA A 106 -11.79 8.05 -27.66
N VAL A 107 -11.50 6.99 -26.87
CA VAL A 107 -12.50 6.33 -26.01
C VAL A 107 -12.21 6.62 -24.54
N PRO A 108 -13.22 6.61 -23.66
CA PRO A 108 -12.99 6.79 -22.23
C PRO A 108 -12.12 5.67 -21.68
N ALA A 109 -11.06 6.03 -20.92
CA ALA A 109 -10.25 5.06 -20.22
C ALA A 109 -11.01 4.42 -19.07
N GLN A 110 -10.79 3.14 -18.85
CA GLN A 110 -11.25 2.41 -17.67
C GLN A 110 -10.40 2.73 -16.43
N ALA A 111 -10.85 2.28 -15.25
CA ALA A 111 -10.07 2.37 -14.02
C ALA A 111 -8.71 1.66 -14.20
N GLY A 112 -7.61 2.34 -13.86
CA GLY A 112 -6.25 1.79 -13.97
C GLY A 112 -5.73 1.51 -15.37
N GLU A 113 -6.44 1.88 -16.44
CA GLU A 113 -6.10 1.42 -17.80
C GLU A 113 -4.72 1.92 -18.28
N PHE A 114 -4.30 3.13 -17.92
CA PHE A 114 -2.96 3.60 -18.30
C PHE A 114 -1.87 2.79 -17.62
N THR A 115 -2.03 2.44 -16.33
CA THR A 115 -1.08 1.61 -15.60
C THR A 115 -1.11 0.15 -16.11
N LYS A 116 -2.31 -0.37 -16.44
CA LYS A 116 -2.46 -1.69 -17.09
C LYS A 116 -1.71 -1.76 -18.42
N ARG A 117 -1.79 -0.70 -19.24
CA ARG A 117 -1.02 -0.63 -20.51
C ARG A 117 0.49 -0.56 -20.26
N ALA A 118 0.93 0.19 -19.22
CA ALA A 118 2.33 0.20 -18.83
C ALA A 118 2.81 -1.21 -18.43
N PHE A 119 2.02 -1.99 -17.71
CA PHE A 119 2.28 -3.39 -17.37
C PHE A 119 2.31 -4.27 -18.63
N LEU A 120 1.27 -4.24 -19.47
CA LEU A 120 1.20 -5.05 -20.69
C LEU A 120 2.33 -4.74 -21.68
N ASN A 121 2.83 -3.50 -21.70
CA ASN A 121 3.96 -3.08 -22.53
C ASN A 121 5.32 -3.33 -21.85
N GLY A 122 5.35 -4.05 -20.72
CA GLY A 122 6.59 -4.43 -20.03
C GLY A 122 7.37 -3.27 -19.41
N LYS A 123 6.73 -2.11 -19.17
CA LYS A 123 7.35 -0.95 -18.52
C LYS A 123 7.50 -1.13 -17.01
N ILE A 124 6.56 -1.83 -16.42
CA ILE A 124 6.48 -2.15 -15.00
C ILE A 124 5.94 -3.58 -14.84
N ASP A 125 6.28 -4.23 -13.75
CA ASP A 125 5.67 -5.49 -13.34
C ASP A 125 4.38 -5.26 -12.51
N LEU A 126 3.71 -6.36 -12.11
CA LEU A 126 2.45 -6.26 -11.38
C LEU A 126 2.65 -5.70 -9.96
N SER A 127 3.77 -5.98 -9.30
CA SER A 127 4.08 -5.43 -7.97
C SER A 127 4.40 -3.93 -8.03
N GLU A 128 5.11 -3.50 -9.07
CA GLU A 128 5.39 -2.09 -9.34
C GLU A 128 4.11 -1.32 -9.71
N ALA A 129 3.18 -1.97 -10.44
CA ALA A 129 1.87 -1.40 -10.73
C ALA A 129 1.07 -1.19 -9.46
N GLU A 130 0.94 -2.20 -8.58
CA GLU A 130 0.26 -2.08 -7.29
C GLU A 130 0.86 -0.96 -6.41
N ALA A 131 2.19 -0.77 -6.45
CA ALA A 131 2.86 0.29 -5.72
C ALA A 131 2.46 1.71 -6.18
N VAL A 132 1.97 1.90 -7.42
CA VAL A 132 1.45 3.20 -7.88
C VAL A 132 0.23 3.63 -7.06
N ILE A 133 -0.69 2.71 -6.72
CA ILE A 133 -1.83 3.01 -5.84
C ILE A 133 -1.33 3.38 -4.45
N ASP A 134 -0.36 2.62 -3.95
CA ASP A 134 0.20 2.81 -2.61
C ASP A 134 0.84 4.20 -2.45
N ILE A 135 1.56 4.68 -3.47
CA ILE A 135 2.11 6.04 -3.49
C ILE A 135 0.99 7.10 -3.42
N ILE A 136 -0.10 6.90 -4.19
CA ILE A 136 -1.21 7.85 -4.26
C ILE A 136 -1.99 7.91 -2.94
N SER A 137 -2.16 6.75 -2.30
CA SER A 137 -2.94 6.60 -1.06
C SER A 137 -2.10 6.77 0.21
N ALA A 138 -0.78 6.94 0.09
CA ALA A 138 0.12 7.07 1.22
C ALA A 138 -0.28 8.23 2.15
N LYS A 139 -0.42 7.94 3.44
CA LYS A 139 -0.81 8.91 4.48
C LYS A 139 0.35 9.30 5.39
N SER A 140 1.51 8.62 5.29
CA SER A 140 2.71 8.92 6.07
C SER A 140 3.94 8.96 5.16
N ARG A 141 5.03 9.57 5.66
CA ARG A 141 6.31 9.63 4.95
C ARG A 141 6.88 8.24 4.71
N SER A 142 6.81 7.37 5.70
CA SER A 142 7.31 5.99 5.61
C SER A 142 6.49 5.15 4.63
N ALA A 143 5.14 5.32 4.60
CA ALA A 143 4.29 4.69 3.60
C ALA A 143 4.66 5.10 2.17
N ALA A 144 4.81 6.41 1.95
CA ALA A 144 5.20 6.94 0.63
C ALA A 144 6.58 6.43 0.20
N ARG A 145 7.56 6.37 1.13
CA ARG A 145 8.90 5.87 0.84
C ARG A 145 8.90 4.37 0.53
N ALA A 146 8.18 3.56 1.33
CA ALA A 146 8.06 2.13 1.09
C ALA A 146 7.44 1.84 -0.29
N ALA A 147 6.33 2.51 -0.62
CA ALA A 147 5.68 2.37 -1.92
C ALA A 147 6.59 2.82 -3.09
N LEU A 148 7.38 3.89 -2.91
CA LEU A 148 8.33 4.34 -3.91
C LEU A 148 9.44 3.31 -4.14
N CYS A 149 10.01 2.71 -3.08
CA CYS A 149 11.02 1.68 -3.20
C CYS A 149 10.48 0.42 -3.92
N VAL A 150 9.24 0.00 -3.65
CA VAL A 150 8.59 -1.10 -4.37
C VAL A 150 8.42 -0.74 -5.85
N LYS A 151 7.96 0.49 -6.16
CA LYS A 151 7.83 0.97 -7.54
C LYS A 151 9.19 1.05 -8.27
N GLU A 152 10.28 1.26 -7.56
CA GLU A 152 11.66 1.26 -8.08
C GLU A 152 12.26 -0.15 -8.20
N GLY A 153 11.45 -1.20 -7.93
CA GLY A 153 11.83 -2.60 -8.13
C GLY A 153 12.45 -3.29 -6.92
N ALA A 154 12.33 -2.74 -5.70
CA ALA A 154 12.94 -3.36 -4.53
C ALA A 154 12.44 -4.80 -4.26
N VAL A 155 11.13 -5.06 -4.45
CA VAL A 155 10.56 -6.41 -4.37
C VAL A 155 10.97 -7.24 -5.57
N ARG A 156 10.82 -6.69 -6.79
CA ARG A 156 11.19 -7.35 -8.04
C ARG A 156 12.61 -7.88 -8.02
N ASN A 157 13.58 -7.07 -7.61
CA ASN A 157 14.99 -7.46 -7.57
C ASN A 157 15.23 -8.68 -6.68
N LYS A 158 14.61 -8.76 -5.50
CA LYS A 158 14.68 -9.92 -4.60
C LYS A 158 14.02 -11.15 -5.21
N ILE A 159 12.87 -10.98 -5.86
CA ILE A 159 12.16 -12.07 -6.55
C ILE A 159 12.98 -12.58 -7.74
N ASP A 160 13.56 -11.69 -8.53
CA ASP A 160 14.42 -12.06 -9.66
C ASP A 160 15.70 -12.78 -9.19
N GLU A 161 16.28 -12.39 -8.06
CA GLU A 161 17.43 -13.08 -7.45
C GLU A 161 17.08 -14.54 -7.11
N VAL A 162 15.98 -14.77 -6.38
CA VAL A 162 15.52 -16.13 -6.03
C VAL A 162 15.14 -16.91 -7.29
N LYS A 163 14.38 -16.30 -8.21
CA LYS A 163 13.97 -16.92 -9.47
C LYS A 163 15.17 -17.39 -10.29
N ASN A 164 16.17 -16.53 -10.47
CA ASN A 164 17.35 -16.86 -11.25
C ASN A 164 18.18 -17.97 -10.61
N LEU A 165 18.30 -17.96 -9.27
CA LEU A 165 19.01 -19.00 -8.52
C LEU A 165 18.30 -20.36 -8.70
N LEU A 166 16.98 -20.40 -8.51
CA LEU A 166 16.17 -21.61 -8.67
C LEU A 166 16.14 -22.11 -10.13
N LEU A 167 16.05 -21.21 -11.12
CA LEU A 167 16.14 -21.56 -12.54
C LEU A 167 17.48 -22.18 -12.91
N SER A 168 18.58 -21.61 -12.41
CA SER A 168 19.92 -22.18 -12.62
C SER A 168 20.03 -23.56 -11.99
N THR A 169 19.49 -23.76 -10.80
CA THR A 169 19.48 -25.05 -10.10
C THR A 169 18.65 -26.09 -10.88
N ALA A 170 17.43 -25.73 -11.30
CA ALA A 170 16.57 -26.63 -12.07
C ALA A 170 17.20 -27.01 -13.43
N ALA A 171 17.81 -26.03 -14.12
CA ALA A 171 18.48 -26.30 -15.39
C ALA A 171 19.66 -27.25 -15.25
N HIS A 172 20.46 -27.11 -14.18
CA HIS A 172 21.57 -28.04 -13.90
C HIS A 172 21.06 -29.46 -13.60
N LEU A 173 20.02 -29.60 -12.76
CA LEU A 173 19.43 -30.89 -12.43
C LEU A 173 18.85 -31.59 -13.68
N SER A 174 18.15 -30.85 -14.54
CA SER A 174 17.59 -31.39 -15.79
C SER A 174 18.66 -31.79 -16.77
N ALA A 175 19.71 -30.97 -16.94
CA ALA A 175 20.81 -31.29 -17.82
C ALA A 175 21.57 -32.55 -17.36
N TRP A 176 21.80 -32.71 -16.07
CA TRP A 176 22.45 -33.88 -15.49
C TRP A 176 21.59 -35.15 -15.64
N ALA A 177 20.26 -35.04 -15.49
CA ALA A 177 19.34 -36.15 -15.66
C ALA A 177 19.21 -36.59 -17.14
N ASP A 178 19.16 -35.65 -18.08
CA ASP A 178 18.93 -35.93 -19.51
C ASP A 178 20.19 -36.38 -20.27
N TYR A 179 21.39 -35.98 -19.81
CA TYR A 179 22.67 -36.24 -20.49
C TYR A 179 23.71 -36.90 -19.55
N PRO A 180 23.43 -38.12 -19.04
CA PRO A 180 24.33 -38.78 -18.07
C PRO A 180 25.66 -39.25 -18.66
N GLU A 181 25.80 -39.22 -19.99
CA GLU A 181 27.03 -39.62 -20.73
C GLU A 181 27.91 -38.41 -21.11
N GLU A 182 27.44 -37.17 -20.87
CA GLU A 182 28.22 -35.95 -21.13
C GLU A 182 28.99 -35.54 -19.85
N ASP A 183 30.16 -34.87 -20.05
CA ASP A 183 30.97 -34.30 -18.93
C ASP A 183 30.29 -33.07 -18.30
N ILE A 184 29.02 -33.21 -17.88
CA ILE A 184 28.31 -32.20 -17.11
C ILE A 184 28.76 -32.33 -15.67
N ALA A 185 29.20 -31.19 -15.09
CA ALA A 185 29.62 -31.16 -13.68
C ALA A 185 28.45 -31.65 -12.79
N GLU A 186 28.73 -32.65 -11.95
CA GLU A 186 27.75 -33.17 -11.00
C GLU A 186 27.31 -32.05 -10.05
N VAL A 187 25.99 -31.90 -9.90
CA VAL A 187 25.42 -30.98 -8.93
C VAL A 187 25.61 -31.59 -7.55
N THR A 188 26.40 -30.96 -6.70
CA THR A 188 26.60 -31.47 -5.34
C THR A 188 25.43 -31.08 -4.44
N ASP A 189 25.14 -31.94 -3.46
CA ASP A 189 24.11 -31.65 -2.45
C ASP A 189 24.40 -30.33 -1.72
N GLU A 190 25.67 -29.99 -1.49
CA GLU A 190 26.10 -28.73 -0.86
C GLU A 190 25.65 -27.51 -1.69
N GLN A 191 25.80 -27.54 -3.00
CA GLN A 191 25.35 -26.47 -3.91
C GLN A 191 23.82 -26.33 -3.91
N LEU A 192 23.09 -27.44 -3.79
CA LEU A 192 21.62 -27.41 -3.66
C LEU A 192 21.20 -26.82 -2.33
N TYR A 193 21.82 -27.22 -1.22
CA TYR A 193 21.54 -26.62 0.09
C TYR A 193 21.83 -25.13 0.11
N ASP A 194 22.96 -24.68 -0.41
CA ASP A 194 23.29 -23.26 -0.50
C ASP A 194 22.24 -22.48 -1.28
N SER A 195 21.81 -23.02 -2.44
CA SER A 195 20.74 -22.39 -3.26
C SER A 195 19.42 -22.28 -2.50
N PHE A 196 19.01 -23.35 -1.81
CA PHE A 196 17.77 -23.35 -1.04
C PHE A 196 17.85 -22.43 0.17
N ASP A 197 18.97 -22.43 0.90
CA ASP A 197 19.13 -21.60 2.10
C ASP A 197 19.14 -20.11 1.78
N VAL A 198 19.81 -19.70 0.71
CA VAL A 198 19.77 -18.32 0.22
C VAL A 198 18.34 -17.94 -0.19
N SER A 199 17.68 -18.80 -0.95
CA SER A 199 16.30 -18.55 -1.37
C SER A 199 15.34 -18.42 -0.18
N ILE A 200 15.43 -19.32 0.79
CA ILE A 200 14.63 -19.31 2.01
C ILE A 200 14.88 -18.02 2.80
N ALA A 201 16.13 -17.61 2.98
CA ALA A 201 16.48 -16.41 3.73
C ALA A 201 15.89 -15.13 3.11
N ILE A 202 15.93 -15.01 1.77
CA ILE A 202 15.36 -13.87 1.05
C ILE A 202 13.82 -13.86 1.20
N LEU A 203 13.17 -15.01 0.99
CA LEU A 203 11.72 -15.13 1.05
C LEU A 203 11.18 -14.95 2.48
N ASP A 204 11.82 -15.53 3.50
CA ASP A 204 11.49 -15.31 4.91
C ASP A 204 11.66 -13.83 5.31
N GLY A 205 12.69 -13.15 4.79
CA GLY A 205 12.89 -11.72 4.99
C GLY A 205 11.74 -10.87 4.42
N LEU A 206 11.21 -11.21 3.24
CA LEU A 206 10.04 -10.54 2.66
C LEU A 206 8.77 -10.79 3.49
N ILE A 207 8.56 -12.02 3.97
CA ILE A 207 7.39 -12.35 4.81
C ILE A 207 7.46 -11.63 6.16
N SER A 208 8.62 -11.61 6.81
CA SER A 208 8.77 -10.99 8.14
C SER A 208 8.52 -9.48 8.14
N SER A 209 8.75 -8.80 7.01
CA SER A 209 8.51 -7.36 6.86
C SER A 209 7.04 -7.01 6.54
N TYR A 210 6.18 -8.01 6.25
CA TYR A 210 4.82 -7.79 5.78
C TYR A 210 3.93 -7.07 6.80
N ASP A 211 3.90 -7.55 8.06
CA ASP A 211 3.00 -7.00 9.09
C ASP A 211 3.36 -5.56 9.44
N SER A 212 4.66 -5.25 9.58
CA SER A 212 5.14 -3.88 9.78
C SER A 212 4.80 -2.99 8.59
N GLY A 213 4.94 -3.50 7.37
CA GLY A 213 4.54 -2.80 6.14
C GLY A 213 3.03 -2.49 6.11
N GLN A 214 2.18 -3.43 6.54
CA GLN A 214 0.73 -3.20 6.63
C GLN A 214 0.39 -2.15 7.70
N ALA A 215 1.06 -2.15 8.86
CA ALA A 215 0.88 -1.15 9.90
C ALA A 215 1.22 0.27 9.41
N VAL A 216 2.27 0.39 8.60
CA VAL A 216 2.68 1.67 7.98
C VAL A 216 1.71 2.09 6.86
N LYS A 217 1.24 1.15 6.03
CA LYS A 217 0.42 1.41 4.85
C LYS A 217 -1.06 1.61 5.18
N GLN A 218 -1.66 0.63 5.87
CA GLN A 218 -3.09 0.59 6.16
C GLN A 218 -3.42 1.13 7.55
N GLY A 219 -2.44 1.10 8.45
CA GLY A 219 -2.62 1.44 9.84
C GLY A 219 -3.16 0.29 10.68
N ILE A 220 -3.13 0.48 11.99
CA ILE A 220 -3.58 -0.48 12.99
C ILE A 220 -4.95 -0.06 13.50
N ASP A 221 -5.93 -0.97 13.47
CA ASP A 221 -7.25 -0.75 14.09
C ASP A 221 -7.06 -0.62 15.60
N THR A 222 -7.31 0.58 16.12
CA THR A 222 -6.96 0.94 17.50
C THR A 222 -8.21 1.31 18.28
N VAL A 223 -8.35 0.73 19.45
CA VAL A 223 -9.40 1.06 20.42
C VAL A 223 -8.78 1.78 21.61
N ILE A 224 -9.35 2.91 22.00
CA ILE A 224 -9.00 3.62 23.25
C ILE A 224 -10.06 3.30 24.31
N ALA A 225 -9.68 2.56 25.33
CA ALA A 225 -10.57 2.14 26.42
C ALA A 225 -10.11 2.65 27.79
N GLY A 226 -11.03 2.75 28.73
CA GLY A 226 -10.79 3.21 30.08
C GLY A 226 -12.04 3.89 30.65
N ARG A 227 -12.10 4.11 31.97
CA ARG A 227 -13.24 4.73 32.67
C ARG A 227 -13.59 6.13 32.18
N PRO A 228 -14.76 6.66 32.50
CA PRO A 228 -15.09 8.07 32.30
C PRO A 228 -14.06 8.98 33.01
N ASN A 229 -13.70 10.10 32.38
CA ASN A 229 -12.81 11.13 32.90
C ASN A 229 -11.33 10.74 33.14
N VAL A 230 -10.86 9.58 32.72
CA VAL A 230 -9.42 9.23 32.76
C VAL A 230 -8.58 10.02 31.72
N GLY A 231 -9.23 10.79 30.84
CA GLY A 231 -8.55 11.67 29.90
C GLY A 231 -8.47 11.11 28.46
N LYS A 232 -9.33 10.16 28.06
CA LYS A 232 -9.38 9.62 26.69
C LYS A 232 -9.49 10.70 25.62
N SER A 233 -10.41 11.67 25.78
CA SER A 233 -10.59 12.78 24.82
C SER A 233 -9.36 13.70 24.77
N THR A 234 -8.68 13.89 25.91
CA THR A 234 -7.45 14.69 25.96
C THR A 234 -6.31 13.94 25.27
N LEU A 235 -6.22 12.62 25.47
CA LEU A 235 -5.28 11.75 24.77
C LEU A 235 -5.53 11.79 23.25
N MET A 236 -6.80 11.67 22.81
CA MET A 236 -7.15 11.80 21.40
C MET A 236 -6.72 13.16 20.82
N ASN A 237 -6.93 14.24 21.56
CA ASN A 237 -6.48 15.58 21.13
C ASN A 237 -4.95 15.67 21.05
N LEU A 238 -4.23 15.05 22.00
CA LEU A 238 -2.78 14.96 21.97
C LEU A 238 -2.30 14.17 20.73
N LEU A 239 -2.90 13.03 20.46
CA LEU A 239 -2.60 12.21 19.28
C LEU A 239 -2.98 12.92 17.97
N SER A 240 -4.13 13.61 17.92
CA SER A 240 -4.56 14.39 16.76
C SER A 240 -3.74 15.66 16.53
N GLY A 241 -3.01 16.14 17.52
CA GLY A 241 -2.02 17.22 17.39
C GLY A 241 -0.69 16.75 16.79
N CYS A 242 -0.45 15.44 16.68
CA CYS A 242 0.56 14.84 15.82
C CYS A 242 -0.01 14.87 14.40
N GLU A 243 0.65 15.33 13.40
CA GLU A 243 0.19 15.52 12.01
C GLU A 243 -1.16 14.85 11.68
N ARG A 244 -2.23 15.66 11.63
CA ARG A 244 -3.50 15.17 11.07
C ARG A 244 -3.20 14.76 9.62
N SER A 245 -3.48 13.51 9.26
CA SER A 245 -3.57 13.15 7.87
C SER A 245 -4.53 14.17 7.22
N ILE A 246 -4.09 14.78 6.13
CA ILE A 246 -4.97 15.62 5.31
C ILE A 246 -6.08 14.69 4.82
N VAL A 247 -7.20 14.67 5.54
CA VAL A 247 -8.41 13.99 5.07
C VAL A 247 -8.87 14.79 3.88
N THR A 248 -8.50 14.39 2.69
CA THR A 248 -9.16 14.86 1.48
C THR A 248 -10.53 14.21 1.47
N ASP A 249 -11.58 15.00 1.71
CA ASP A 249 -12.95 14.63 1.40
C ASP A 249 -13.01 14.35 -0.11
N ILE A 250 -12.81 13.11 -0.52
CA ILE A 250 -13.10 12.67 -1.88
C ILE A 250 -14.60 12.42 -1.91
N PRO A 251 -15.41 13.25 -2.60
CA PRO A 251 -16.84 13.01 -2.70
C PRO A 251 -17.07 11.70 -3.47
N GLY A 252 -17.62 10.68 -2.82
CA GLY A 252 -18.01 9.42 -3.47
C GLY A 252 -17.81 8.15 -2.64
N THR A 253 -17.15 8.20 -1.49
CA THR A 253 -16.95 7.03 -0.61
C THR A 253 -17.81 7.09 0.67
N THR A 254 -18.96 7.75 0.60
CA THR A 254 -19.88 7.91 1.73
C THR A 254 -20.68 6.63 1.95
N ARG A 255 -20.17 5.73 2.81
CA ARG A 255 -20.99 4.80 3.63
C ARG A 255 -20.23 4.18 4.79
N ASP A 256 -18.95 4.48 4.97
CA ASP A 256 -18.18 3.95 6.09
C ASP A 256 -18.14 4.98 7.22
N ILE A 257 -18.25 4.46 8.44
CA ILE A 257 -18.15 5.16 9.73
C ILE A 257 -16.91 6.05 9.68
N ILE A 258 -17.04 7.33 10.04
CA ILE A 258 -15.92 8.28 10.10
C ILE A 258 -14.94 7.75 11.17
N GLU A 259 -13.93 7.03 10.75
CA GLU A 259 -12.81 6.61 11.59
C GLU A 259 -11.81 7.75 11.63
N ASP A 260 -11.58 8.31 12.83
CA ASP A 260 -10.51 9.29 13.02
C ASP A 260 -9.16 8.57 12.83
N THR A 261 -8.40 8.97 11.82
CA THR A 261 -7.06 8.44 11.55
C THR A 261 -6.02 9.40 12.11
N VAL A 262 -5.13 8.90 12.97
CA VAL A 262 -4.02 9.67 13.53
C VAL A 262 -2.69 9.01 13.20
N ILE A 263 -1.64 9.81 13.03
CA ILE A 263 -0.28 9.33 12.77
C ILE A 263 0.52 9.48 14.05
N VAL A 264 1.06 8.38 14.55
CA VAL A 264 1.89 8.32 15.75
C VAL A 264 3.26 7.77 15.36
N GLY A 265 4.28 8.64 15.31
CA GLY A 265 5.54 8.30 14.67
C GLY A 265 5.33 8.00 13.17
N ASP A 266 5.78 6.85 12.74
CA ASP A 266 5.60 6.37 11.36
C ASP A 266 4.38 5.42 11.19
N VAL A 267 3.63 5.17 12.27
CA VAL A 267 2.49 4.24 12.30
C VAL A 267 1.17 5.00 12.20
N ILE A 268 0.27 4.49 11.36
CA ILE A 268 -1.09 5.00 11.25
C ILE A 268 -1.98 4.24 12.24
N LEU A 269 -2.69 4.97 13.12
CA LEU A 269 -3.71 4.40 14.01
C LEU A 269 -5.09 4.78 13.46
N ARG A 270 -5.92 3.76 13.15
CA ARG A 270 -7.33 3.93 12.80
C ARG A 270 -8.14 3.82 14.08
N LEU A 271 -8.60 4.95 14.57
CA LEU A 271 -9.36 5.00 15.81
C LEU A 271 -10.80 4.61 15.53
N SER A 272 -11.19 3.39 15.92
CA SER A 272 -12.57 2.94 15.81
C SER A 272 -13.48 3.82 16.67
N ASP A 273 -14.65 4.18 16.10
CA ASP A 273 -15.63 5.13 16.62
C ASP A 273 -15.75 5.09 18.16
N THR A 274 -15.22 6.13 18.77
CA THR A 274 -15.43 6.48 20.18
C THR A 274 -16.76 7.25 20.36
N ALA A 275 -17.61 7.39 19.32
CA ALA A 275 -18.89 8.11 19.39
C ALA A 275 -19.90 7.43 20.33
N GLY A 276 -19.71 6.16 20.69
CA GLY A 276 -20.39 5.55 21.82
C GLY A 276 -19.95 6.09 23.19
N LEU A 277 -18.86 6.87 23.24
CA LEU A 277 -18.33 7.52 24.47
C LEU A 277 -18.66 9.02 24.55
N ARG A 278 -19.32 9.61 23.54
CA ARG A 278 -19.90 10.94 23.66
C ARG A 278 -21.26 10.84 24.35
N THR A 279 -21.23 11.07 25.64
CA THR A 279 -22.33 11.37 26.56
C THR A 279 -23.72 11.53 25.92
N THR A 280 -24.59 10.53 26.09
CA THR A 280 -26.02 10.73 26.28
C THR A 280 -26.43 9.91 27.49
N ASP A 281 -26.93 10.60 28.47
CA ASP A 281 -27.54 10.05 29.69
C ASP A 281 -28.61 9.01 29.32
N ASP A 282 -28.63 7.92 30.11
CA ASP A 282 -29.70 6.95 30.27
C ASP A 282 -30.01 5.90 29.17
N LYS A 283 -29.81 4.62 29.57
CA LYS A 283 -30.43 3.37 29.07
C LYS A 283 -29.84 2.64 27.84
N VAL A 284 -28.74 3.05 27.24
CA VAL A 284 -28.09 2.35 26.13
C VAL A 284 -26.81 1.59 26.58
N GLU A 285 -26.44 1.69 27.86
CA GLU A 285 -25.17 1.21 28.42
C GLU A 285 -24.90 -0.30 28.27
N LYS A 286 -25.93 -1.16 28.37
CA LYS A 286 -25.72 -2.61 28.25
C LYS A 286 -25.46 -3.10 26.83
N ILE A 287 -26.04 -2.46 25.82
CA ILE A 287 -25.80 -2.81 24.39
C ILE A 287 -24.42 -2.27 23.94
N GLY A 288 -23.93 -1.18 24.56
CA GLY A 288 -22.61 -0.60 24.33
C GLY A 288 -21.46 -1.50 24.82
N VAL A 289 -21.62 -2.12 25.99
CA VAL A 289 -20.58 -2.96 26.62
C VAL A 289 -20.31 -4.23 25.81
N ASP A 290 -21.33 -4.91 25.32
CA ASP A 290 -21.14 -6.13 24.51
C ASP A 290 -20.52 -5.83 23.13
N ARG A 291 -20.90 -4.71 22.53
CA ARG A 291 -20.26 -4.23 21.28
C ARG A 291 -18.80 -3.78 21.51
N ALA A 292 -18.52 -3.13 22.63
CA ALA A 292 -17.15 -2.76 23.01
C ALA A 292 -16.28 -4.01 23.24
N LYS A 293 -16.79 -5.01 23.95
CA LYS A 293 -16.09 -6.31 24.16
C LYS A 293 -15.84 -7.07 22.84
N HIS A 294 -16.77 -7.02 21.91
CA HIS A 294 -16.59 -7.66 20.60
C HIS A 294 -15.52 -6.92 19.77
N ARG A 295 -15.49 -5.59 19.82
CA ARG A 295 -14.47 -4.77 19.15
C ARG A 295 -13.09 -4.91 19.77
N LEU A 296 -12.99 -5.03 21.10
CA LEU A 296 -11.73 -5.30 21.80
C LEU A 296 -11.06 -6.60 21.30
N LYS A 297 -11.86 -7.61 20.96
CA LYS A 297 -11.32 -8.88 20.42
C LYS A 297 -10.86 -8.82 18.96
N GLN A 298 -11.24 -7.79 18.24
CA GLN A 298 -10.94 -7.62 16.81
C GLN A 298 -9.96 -6.49 16.53
N CYS A 299 -9.62 -5.65 17.53
CA CYS A 299 -8.68 -4.56 17.32
C CYS A 299 -7.23 -5.09 17.23
N GLY A 300 -6.44 -4.41 16.39
CA GLY A 300 -5.00 -4.67 16.28
C GLY A 300 -4.20 -4.06 17.42
N LEU A 301 -4.75 -3.05 18.11
CA LEU A 301 -4.10 -2.38 19.23
C LEU A 301 -5.14 -1.85 20.23
N LEU A 302 -4.94 -2.13 21.51
CA LEU A 302 -5.67 -1.54 22.62
C LEU A 302 -4.82 -0.50 23.32
N LEU A 303 -5.32 0.74 23.43
CA LEU A 303 -4.79 1.78 24.31
C LEU A 303 -5.65 1.82 25.57
N ALA A 304 -5.23 1.13 26.62
CA ALA A 304 -5.92 1.08 27.92
C ALA A 304 -5.50 2.25 28.79
N VAL A 305 -6.41 3.19 29.07
CA VAL A 305 -6.10 4.46 29.76
C VAL A 305 -6.54 4.39 31.21
N PHE A 306 -5.59 4.61 32.12
CA PHE A 306 -5.77 4.64 33.58
C PHE A 306 -5.44 6.02 34.13
N ASP A 307 -6.10 6.38 35.24
CA ASP A 307 -5.90 7.67 35.91
C ASP A 307 -4.90 7.51 37.07
N TYR A 308 -3.78 8.23 37.02
CA TYR A 308 -2.70 8.16 38.01
C TYR A 308 -3.15 8.61 39.40
N ASP A 309 -4.14 9.51 39.47
CA ASP A 309 -4.70 10.08 40.70
C ASP A 309 -5.90 9.27 41.25
N ARG A 310 -6.05 7.99 40.87
CA ARG A 310 -7.15 7.17 41.38
C ARG A 310 -6.73 5.71 41.55
N SER A 311 -7.26 5.07 42.61
CA SER A 311 -7.10 3.62 42.80
C SER A 311 -7.87 2.82 41.74
N LEU A 312 -7.38 1.63 41.43
CA LEU A 312 -8.05 0.66 40.54
C LEU A 312 -9.41 0.24 41.12
N ASP A 313 -10.43 0.21 40.26
CA ASP A 313 -11.71 -0.40 40.55
C ASP A 313 -11.96 -1.66 39.75
N ASP A 314 -13.19 -2.20 39.80
CA ASP A 314 -13.52 -3.46 39.11
C ASP A 314 -13.55 -3.30 37.57
N ASP A 315 -13.95 -2.14 37.06
CA ASP A 315 -13.93 -1.84 35.60
C ASP A 315 -12.49 -1.81 35.06
N ASP A 316 -11.55 -1.24 35.81
CA ASP A 316 -10.14 -1.21 35.48
C ASP A 316 -9.56 -2.64 35.46
N LYS A 317 -9.93 -3.48 36.44
CA LYS A 317 -9.48 -4.88 36.49
C LYS A 317 -10.04 -5.71 35.34
N GLU A 318 -11.30 -5.48 34.95
CA GLU A 318 -11.91 -6.12 33.78
C GLU A 318 -11.20 -5.71 32.48
N LEU A 319 -10.85 -4.41 32.34
CA LEU A 319 -10.08 -3.92 31.20
C LEU A 319 -8.69 -4.56 31.15
N ILE A 320 -7.99 -4.66 32.26
CA ILE A 320 -6.68 -5.31 32.38
C ILE A 320 -6.73 -6.79 31.98
N GLN A 321 -7.80 -7.51 32.40
CA GLN A 321 -8.00 -8.91 31.96
C GLN A 321 -8.22 -9.02 30.45
N SER A 322 -9.03 -8.13 29.88
CA SER A 322 -9.30 -8.11 28.45
C SER A 322 -8.05 -7.73 27.63
N ALA A 323 -7.14 -6.96 28.19
CA ALA A 323 -5.87 -6.56 27.56
C ALA A 323 -4.90 -7.72 27.31
N GLY A 324 -5.07 -8.85 27.98
CA GLY A 324 -4.24 -10.05 27.76
C GLY A 324 -4.54 -10.81 26.47
N GLU A 325 -5.63 -10.48 25.76
CA GLU A 325 -6.07 -11.18 24.53
C GLU A 325 -5.60 -10.46 23.24
N VAL A 326 -5.12 -9.21 23.32
CA VAL A 326 -4.75 -8.37 22.16
C VAL A 326 -3.48 -7.56 22.46
N PRO A 327 -2.73 -7.10 21.42
CA PRO A 327 -1.63 -6.14 21.63
C PRO A 327 -2.15 -4.91 22.40
N CYS A 328 -1.52 -4.59 23.53
CA CYS A 328 -2.01 -3.56 24.44
C CYS A 328 -0.88 -2.65 24.93
N ILE A 329 -1.18 -1.34 25.02
CA ILE A 329 -0.41 -0.34 25.76
C ILE A 329 -1.26 0.17 26.89
N ALA A 330 -0.79 -0.01 28.14
CA ALA A 330 -1.38 0.64 29.29
C ALA A 330 -0.86 2.08 29.39
N ILE A 331 -1.74 3.05 29.27
CA ILE A 331 -1.42 4.47 29.38
C ILE A 331 -1.83 4.96 30.78
N ILE A 332 -0.84 5.22 31.61
CA ILE A 332 -1.03 5.82 32.94
C ILE A 332 -1.03 7.33 32.76
N ASN A 333 -2.24 7.90 32.66
CA ASN A 333 -2.43 9.31 32.35
C ASN A 333 -2.52 10.16 33.61
N LYS A 334 -2.31 11.48 33.46
CA LYS A 334 -2.31 12.49 34.50
C LYS A 334 -1.15 12.37 35.52
N THR A 335 0.02 12.03 35.00
CA THR A 335 1.25 11.94 35.83
C THR A 335 1.69 13.26 36.46
N ASP A 336 1.04 14.36 36.10
CA ASP A 336 1.15 15.68 36.73
C ASP A 336 0.42 15.78 38.07
N LEU A 337 -0.35 14.76 38.49
CA LEU A 337 -1.06 14.68 39.74
C LEU A 337 -0.40 13.70 40.72
N ASP A 338 -0.90 13.66 41.99
CA ASP A 338 -0.38 12.78 43.03
C ASP A 338 -0.71 11.30 42.74
N LYS A 339 0.25 10.40 42.99
CA LYS A 339 0.08 8.97 42.79
C LYS A 339 -0.89 8.32 43.77
N GLN A 340 -1.99 7.75 43.27
CA GLN A 340 -2.91 6.89 44.00
C GLN A 340 -3.12 5.52 43.34
N LEU A 341 -2.69 5.38 42.07
CA LEU A 341 -2.85 4.18 41.29
C LEU A 341 -1.85 3.08 41.68
N ASP A 342 -2.34 1.84 41.78
CA ASP A 342 -1.50 0.66 41.93
C ASP A 342 -0.91 0.30 40.56
N THR A 343 0.22 0.89 40.24
CA THR A 343 0.92 0.69 38.96
C THR A 343 1.60 -0.67 38.89
N GLU A 344 2.03 -1.25 40.01
CA GLU A 344 2.68 -2.56 40.09
C GLU A 344 1.73 -3.67 39.60
N TYR A 345 0.45 -3.56 39.96
CA TYR A 345 -0.57 -4.50 39.48
C TYR A 345 -0.72 -4.45 37.95
N ILE A 346 -0.76 -3.25 37.34
CA ILE A 346 -0.86 -3.07 35.90
C ILE A 346 0.38 -3.64 35.21
N GLU A 347 1.58 -3.28 35.68
CA GLU A 347 2.88 -3.72 35.13
C GLU A 347 3.06 -5.24 35.22
N SER A 348 2.44 -5.87 36.24
CA SER A 348 2.44 -7.34 36.37
C SER A 348 1.60 -8.06 35.32
N LYS A 349 0.66 -7.37 34.67
CA LYS A 349 -0.32 -7.94 33.72
C LYS A 349 -0.12 -7.47 32.29
N ILE A 350 0.32 -6.21 32.09
CA ILE A 350 0.51 -5.61 30.76
C ILE A 350 1.98 -5.25 30.59
N LYS A 351 2.61 -5.78 29.54
CA LYS A 351 4.04 -5.62 29.27
C LYS A 351 4.42 -4.20 28.90
N ASN A 352 3.60 -3.54 28.08
CA ASN A 352 3.88 -2.21 27.56
C ASN A 352 3.12 -1.18 28.38
N VAL A 353 3.82 -0.43 29.25
CA VAL A 353 3.24 0.60 30.10
C VAL A 353 3.90 1.93 29.80
N VAL A 354 3.09 2.95 29.57
CA VAL A 354 3.53 4.33 29.28
C VAL A 354 2.95 5.28 30.30
N TYR A 355 3.80 6.06 30.92
CA TYR A 355 3.42 7.14 31.83
C TYR A 355 3.29 8.44 31.03
N LEU A 356 2.13 9.08 31.10
CA LEU A 356 1.78 10.22 30.25
C LEU A 356 1.02 11.29 31.04
N SER A 357 1.26 12.56 30.76
CA SER A 357 0.30 13.64 31.02
C SER A 357 -0.24 14.15 29.67
N ALA A 358 -1.44 13.71 29.29
CA ALA A 358 -2.07 14.16 28.04
C ALA A 358 -2.32 15.69 28.01
N LYS A 359 -2.31 16.35 29.17
CA LYS A 359 -2.49 17.80 29.34
C LYS A 359 -1.20 18.57 29.00
N SER A 360 -0.04 18.13 29.52
CA SER A 360 1.26 18.80 29.31
C SER A 360 1.98 18.26 28.06
N GLY A 361 1.68 17.04 27.63
CA GLY A 361 2.38 16.33 26.56
C GLY A 361 3.60 15.54 27.03
N ASP A 362 3.86 15.49 28.33
CA ASP A 362 4.94 14.68 28.90
C ASP A 362 4.67 13.19 28.68
N GLY A 363 5.67 12.39 28.33
CA GLY A 363 5.52 10.96 28.04
C GLY A 363 5.09 10.64 26.58
N ARG A 364 4.97 11.67 25.72
CA ARG A 364 4.57 11.48 24.31
C ARG A 364 5.59 10.66 23.50
N ALA A 365 6.89 10.89 23.73
CA ALA A 365 7.94 10.17 23.00
C ALA A 365 7.93 8.68 23.34
N GLU A 366 7.67 8.35 24.59
CA GLU A 366 7.55 6.98 25.08
C GLU A 366 6.32 6.28 24.50
N LEU A 367 5.20 7.01 24.33
CA LEU A 367 4.00 6.48 23.66
C LEU A 367 4.27 6.21 22.18
N VAL A 368 4.94 7.12 21.48
CA VAL A 368 5.33 6.93 20.07
C VAL A 368 6.17 5.67 19.95
N LYS A 369 7.21 5.54 20.79
CA LYS A 369 8.09 4.36 20.77
C LYS A 369 7.32 3.06 21.05
N ALA A 370 6.44 3.05 22.05
CA ALA A 370 5.66 1.86 22.39
C ALA A 370 4.72 1.43 21.24
N VAL A 371 4.17 2.40 20.49
CA VAL A 371 3.37 2.11 19.28
C VAL A 371 4.24 1.54 18.17
N GLU A 372 5.41 2.13 17.93
CA GLU A 372 6.38 1.66 16.93
C GLU A 372 6.90 0.26 17.25
N ASP A 373 7.20 -0.03 18.51
CA ASP A 373 7.65 -1.36 18.97
C ASP A 373 6.56 -2.43 18.70
N ILE A 374 5.28 -2.14 19.00
CA ILE A 374 4.16 -3.05 18.73
C ILE A 374 3.94 -3.24 17.23
N ALA A 375 4.11 -2.19 16.44
CA ALA A 375 4.02 -2.25 14.99
C ALA A 375 5.21 -2.98 14.34
N GLY A 376 6.23 -3.39 15.12
CA GLY A 376 7.43 -4.06 14.62
C GLY A 376 8.34 -3.15 13.80
N MET A 377 8.34 -1.84 14.11
CA MET A 377 9.11 -0.85 13.35
C MET A 377 10.63 -0.92 13.57
N ASP A 378 11.09 -1.57 14.63
CA ASP A 378 12.53 -1.69 14.95
C ASP A 378 13.34 -2.33 13.81
N ASN A 379 12.73 -3.26 13.07
CA ASN A 379 13.34 -3.95 11.93
C ASN A 379 12.77 -3.51 10.59
N PHE A 380 11.91 -2.50 10.55
CA PHE A 380 11.29 -2.02 9.33
C PHE A 380 12.23 -1.16 8.51
N ASN A 381 12.69 -1.67 7.37
CA ASN A 381 13.48 -0.92 6.40
C ASN A 381 12.69 -0.77 5.09
N PRO A 382 12.12 0.40 4.80
CA PRO A 382 11.37 0.63 3.56
C PRO A 382 12.17 0.32 2.29
N SER A 383 13.50 0.43 2.35
CA SER A 383 14.39 0.25 1.19
C SER A 383 14.60 -1.22 0.82
N GLU A 384 14.29 -2.15 1.71
CA GLU A 384 14.47 -3.59 1.45
C GLU A 384 13.34 -4.23 0.64
N GLY A 385 12.32 -3.46 0.31
CA GLY A 385 11.12 -3.96 -0.36
C GLY A 385 10.14 -4.58 0.64
N VAL A 386 8.91 -4.12 0.60
CA VAL A 386 7.82 -4.56 1.49
C VAL A 386 6.69 -5.09 0.62
N LEU A 387 6.16 -6.27 0.97
CA LEU A 387 5.01 -6.84 0.27
C LEU A 387 3.77 -5.97 0.51
N SER A 388 3.13 -5.56 -0.56
CA SER A 388 2.08 -4.55 -0.53
C SER A 388 0.70 -5.08 -0.16
N ASN A 389 0.43 -6.38 -0.37
CA ASN A 389 -0.89 -6.97 -0.17
C ASN A 389 -0.82 -8.49 0.04
N GLU A 390 -1.98 -9.07 0.41
CA GLU A 390 -2.09 -10.51 0.72
C GLU A 390 -1.82 -11.39 -0.51
N ARG A 391 -2.11 -10.94 -1.74
CA ARG A 391 -1.78 -11.67 -2.98
C ARG A 391 -0.26 -11.89 -3.08
N GLN A 392 0.53 -10.81 -2.91
CA GLN A 392 1.99 -10.88 -2.94
C GLN A 392 2.51 -11.76 -1.79
N ARG A 393 1.98 -11.59 -0.59
CA ARG A 393 2.34 -12.40 0.58
C ARG A 393 2.09 -13.89 0.33
N GLN A 394 0.92 -14.25 -0.20
CA GLN A 394 0.58 -15.63 -0.48
C GLN A 394 1.48 -16.26 -1.55
N ALA A 395 1.82 -15.49 -2.60
CA ALA A 395 2.73 -15.96 -3.64
C ALA A 395 4.13 -16.24 -3.06
N VAL A 396 4.65 -15.35 -2.20
CA VAL A 396 5.94 -15.56 -1.52
C VAL A 396 5.88 -16.75 -0.55
N LEU A 397 4.78 -16.91 0.20
CA LEU A 397 4.60 -18.06 1.09
C LEU A 397 4.55 -19.38 0.33
N ASN A 398 3.83 -19.44 -0.80
CA ASN A 398 3.77 -20.63 -1.63
C ASN A 398 5.16 -21.00 -2.14
N SER A 399 5.90 -20.03 -2.68
CA SER A 399 7.27 -20.24 -3.14
C SER A 399 8.19 -20.70 -2.01
N LEU A 400 8.13 -20.06 -0.84
CA LEU A 400 8.89 -20.43 0.35
C LEU A 400 8.65 -21.87 0.78
N ASN A 401 7.37 -22.29 0.81
CA ASN A 401 7.01 -23.65 1.17
C ASN A 401 7.54 -24.65 0.14
N SER A 402 7.40 -24.37 -1.15
CA SER A 402 7.92 -25.25 -2.22
C SER A 402 9.45 -25.36 -2.17
N VAL A 403 10.18 -24.28 -1.84
CA VAL A 403 11.64 -24.36 -1.63
C VAL A 403 11.99 -25.18 -0.39
N LYS A 404 11.24 -25.05 0.71
CA LYS A 404 11.42 -25.87 1.91
C LYS A 404 11.11 -27.36 1.63
N ASP A 405 10.11 -27.64 0.81
CA ASP A 405 9.79 -28.99 0.37
C ASP A 405 10.89 -29.59 -0.52
N ALA A 406 11.49 -28.78 -1.44
CA ALA A 406 12.63 -29.19 -2.22
C ALA A 406 13.85 -29.52 -1.34
N LYS A 407 14.13 -28.68 -0.34
CA LYS A 407 15.21 -28.92 0.64
C LYS A 407 14.97 -30.20 1.45
N ASN A 408 13.76 -30.38 1.96
CA ASN A 408 13.40 -31.59 2.70
C ASN A 408 13.46 -32.86 1.83
N ALA A 409 13.04 -32.77 0.57
CA ALA A 409 13.16 -33.87 -0.40
C ALA A 409 14.63 -34.30 -0.59
N LEU A 410 15.55 -33.34 -0.65
CA LEU A 410 16.99 -33.59 -0.71
C LEU A 410 17.48 -34.28 0.58
N GLU A 411 17.08 -33.79 1.76
CA GLU A 411 17.47 -34.34 3.06
C GLU A 411 17.07 -35.80 3.25
N ILE A 412 15.88 -36.19 2.74
CA ILE A 412 15.38 -37.58 2.84
C ILE A 412 15.82 -38.45 1.66
N GLY A 413 16.63 -37.92 0.74
CA GLY A 413 17.23 -38.65 -0.37
C GLY A 413 16.27 -39.02 -1.49
N LEU A 414 15.28 -38.14 -1.78
CA LEU A 414 14.41 -38.31 -2.95
C LEU A 414 15.19 -38.07 -4.26
N THR A 415 14.61 -38.52 -5.36
CA THR A 415 15.18 -38.32 -6.70
C THR A 415 15.21 -36.85 -7.09
N TYR A 416 16.18 -36.46 -7.90
CA TYR A 416 16.29 -35.07 -8.39
C TYR A 416 15.07 -34.62 -9.20
N ASP A 417 14.36 -35.52 -9.87
CA ASP A 417 13.08 -35.21 -10.54
C ASP A 417 12.04 -34.67 -9.54
N ALA A 418 11.92 -35.31 -8.36
CA ALA A 418 10.99 -34.85 -7.35
C ALA A 418 11.39 -33.47 -6.77
N ILE A 419 12.69 -33.22 -6.62
CA ILE A 419 13.21 -31.92 -6.18
C ILE A 419 12.93 -30.86 -7.25
N THR A 420 13.13 -31.16 -8.52
CA THR A 420 12.87 -30.25 -9.66
C THR A 420 11.40 -29.81 -9.71
N VAL A 421 10.45 -30.71 -9.46
CA VAL A 421 9.02 -30.36 -9.39
C VAL A 421 8.76 -29.28 -8.34
N SER A 422 9.30 -29.42 -7.13
CA SER A 422 9.13 -28.41 -6.08
C SER A 422 9.80 -27.08 -6.43
N ILE A 423 10.96 -27.10 -7.10
CA ILE A 423 11.62 -25.89 -7.60
C ILE A 423 10.75 -25.19 -8.65
N GLU A 424 10.15 -25.92 -9.59
CA GLU A 424 9.28 -25.36 -10.64
C GLU A 424 8.00 -24.76 -10.06
N GLU A 425 7.42 -25.35 -9.01
CA GLU A 425 6.29 -24.79 -8.28
C GLU A 425 6.68 -23.48 -7.58
N ALA A 426 7.86 -23.43 -6.96
CA ALA A 426 8.38 -22.22 -6.34
C ALA A 426 8.55 -21.10 -7.37
N ILE A 427 9.16 -21.38 -8.52
CA ILE A 427 9.33 -20.43 -9.62
C ILE A 427 7.98 -19.95 -10.14
N THR A 428 7.02 -20.86 -10.34
CA THR A 428 5.67 -20.51 -10.80
C THR A 428 5.01 -19.49 -9.89
N SER A 429 5.08 -19.69 -8.58
CA SER A 429 4.55 -18.76 -7.59
C SER A 429 5.20 -17.37 -7.65
N LEU A 430 6.50 -17.29 -7.94
CA LEU A 430 7.22 -16.02 -8.12
C LEU A 430 6.82 -15.32 -9.43
N LEU A 431 6.61 -16.07 -10.51
CA LEU A 431 6.12 -15.53 -11.78
C LEU A 431 4.68 -15.00 -11.69
N GLU A 432 3.83 -15.61 -10.84
CA GLU A 432 2.51 -15.10 -10.53
C GLU A 432 2.56 -13.78 -9.75
N LEU A 433 3.55 -13.61 -8.86
CA LEU A 433 3.74 -12.38 -8.11
C LEU A 433 4.06 -11.20 -9.04
N THR A 434 5.03 -11.36 -9.94
CA THR A 434 5.46 -10.33 -10.89
C THR A 434 4.48 -10.13 -12.05
N GLY A 435 3.55 -11.08 -12.25
CA GLY A 435 2.59 -11.06 -13.33
C GLY A 435 3.11 -11.63 -14.66
N GLU A 436 4.31 -12.20 -14.68
CA GLU A 436 4.86 -12.87 -15.87
C GLU A 436 4.03 -14.13 -16.24
N ARG A 437 3.39 -14.77 -15.23
CA ARG A 437 2.51 -15.92 -15.40
C ARG A 437 1.24 -15.73 -14.58
N THR A 438 0.35 -14.88 -15.08
CA THR A 438 -0.87 -14.50 -14.35
C THR A 438 -2.06 -14.51 -15.32
N SER A 439 -3.26 -14.89 -14.83
CA SER A 439 -4.48 -14.85 -15.63
C SER A 439 -4.98 -13.42 -15.82
N ASP A 440 -5.65 -13.17 -16.96
CA ASP A 440 -6.29 -11.88 -17.24
C ASP A 440 -7.25 -11.45 -16.13
N GLU A 441 -7.94 -12.41 -15.47
CA GLU A 441 -8.85 -12.13 -14.35
C GLU A 441 -8.13 -11.51 -13.14
N VAL A 442 -6.92 -11.97 -12.81
CA VAL A 442 -6.11 -11.42 -11.71
C VAL A 442 -5.63 -10.02 -12.09
N VAL A 443 -5.15 -9.85 -13.32
CA VAL A 443 -4.75 -8.54 -13.84
C VAL A 443 -5.92 -7.56 -13.75
N ASP A 444 -7.10 -7.92 -14.27
CA ASP A 444 -8.28 -7.07 -14.24
C ASP A 444 -8.72 -6.72 -12.81
N ARG A 445 -8.65 -7.66 -11.87
CA ARG A 445 -8.96 -7.43 -10.45
C ARG A 445 -8.01 -6.41 -9.81
N VAL A 446 -6.71 -6.50 -10.11
CA VAL A 446 -5.72 -5.54 -9.59
C VAL A 446 -6.06 -4.14 -10.09
N PHE A 447 -6.27 -3.97 -11.40
CA PHE A 447 -6.50 -2.64 -11.98
C PHE A 447 -7.89 -2.07 -11.72
N HIS A 448 -8.89 -2.90 -11.38
CA HIS A 448 -10.24 -2.42 -11.02
C HIS A 448 -10.24 -1.47 -9.80
N ASN A 449 -9.29 -1.63 -8.89
CA ASN A 449 -9.17 -0.81 -7.69
C ASN A 449 -8.45 0.53 -7.92
N PHE A 450 -7.99 0.80 -9.14
CA PHE A 450 -7.31 2.04 -9.48
C PHE A 450 -8.29 3.20 -9.73
N CYS A 451 -7.78 4.43 -9.60
CA CYS A 451 -8.51 5.60 -10.05
C CYS A 451 -8.55 5.66 -11.59
N VAL A 452 -9.65 6.19 -12.15
CA VAL A 452 -9.73 6.55 -13.58
C VAL A 452 -8.70 7.65 -13.85
N GLY A 453 -7.92 7.51 -14.92
CA GLY A 453 -6.84 8.44 -15.28
C GLY A 453 -5.44 8.02 -14.84
N LYS A 454 -5.34 6.83 -14.22
CA LYS A 454 -4.07 6.17 -13.86
C LYS A 454 -3.92 4.82 -14.57
#